data_b9402d38024a33eeee5df3d727945fea
#
_entry.id   b9402d38024a33eeee5df3d727945fea
#
_cell.length_a   1.000
_cell.length_b   1.000
_cell.length_c   1.000
_cell.angle_alpha   90.00
_cell.angle_beta   90.00
_cell.angle_gamma   90.00
#
_symmetry.space_group_name_H-M   'P 1'
#
loop_
_entity.id
_entity.type
_entity.pdbx_description
1 polymer ?
#
loop_
_entity_poly.entity_id
_entity_poly.type
_entity_poly.pdbx_seq_one_letter_code
_entity_poly.pdbx_strand_id
1 'polypeptide(L)'
;MEQSAPIDYRRIITIEPGKRSGKPCVRGLRITVYDVLGWLAAGMSEAEILADFPELTLQDIRAVLAFAADRDSYIKILHLTN
;
A
#
# COMPACT_ATOMS: atom_id res chain seq x y z
N MET A 1 22.52 3.44 13.75
CA MET A 1 22.01 3.43 12.47
C MET A 1 20.99 4.52 12.21
N GLU A 2 21.06 5.04 11.09
CA GLU A 2 20.20 6.12 10.71
C GLU A 2 18.78 5.69 10.53
N GLN A 3 17.87 6.39 11.14
CA GLN A 3 16.49 6.05 11.05
C GLN A 3 15.77 6.99 10.13
N SER A 4 15.22 6.50 9.06
CA SER A 4 14.33 7.33 8.28
C SER A 4 13.06 7.55 9.05
N ALA A 5 12.42 8.66 8.82
CA ALA A 5 11.08 8.87 9.34
C ALA A 5 10.16 7.78 8.79
N PRO A 6 9.21 7.30 9.58
CA PRO A 6 8.23 6.34 9.05
C PRO A 6 7.49 6.93 7.88
N ILE A 7 7.22 6.10 6.89
CA ILE A 7 6.46 6.56 5.75
C ILE A 7 5.02 6.84 6.17
N ASP A 8 4.48 7.94 5.67
CA ASP A 8 3.08 8.26 5.92
C ASP A 8 2.24 7.60 4.84
N TYR A 9 1.80 6.38 5.10
CA TYR A 9 1.03 5.64 4.12
C TYR A 9 -0.28 6.32 3.75
N ARG A 10 -0.78 7.25 4.58
CA ARG A 10 -2.05 7.92 4.31
C ARG A 10 -1.99 8.79 3.07
N ARG A 11 -0.79 9.13 2.61
CA ARG A 11 -0.61 9.89 1.37
C ARG A 11 -0.57 8.98 0.15
N ILE A 12 -0.46 7.69 0.35
CA ILE A 12 -0.25 6.72 -0.72
C ILE A 12 -1.41 5.75 -0.84
N ILE A 13 -1.93 5.29 0.30
CA ILE A 13 -3.01 4.30 0.28
C ILE A 13 -4.35 5.03 0.29
N THR A 14 -5.23 4.65 -0.63
CA THR A 14 -6.55 5.28 -0.78
C THR A 14 -7.64 4.22 -0.75
N ILE A 15 -8.81 4.63 -0.29
CA ILE A 15 -10.00 3.78 -0.30
C ILE A 15 -11.08 4.54 -1.05
N GLU A 16 -11.50 3.98 -2.18
CA GLU A 16 -12.50 4.60 -3.04
C GLU A 16 -13.65 3.61 -3.21
N PRO A 17 -14.88 4.02 -2.89
CA PRO A 17 -15.99 3.06 -2.82
C PRO A 17 -16.21 2.21 -4.06
N GLY A 18 -16.03 2.75 -5.23
CA GLY A 18 -16.25 2.01 -6.47
C GLY A 18 -15.05 1.26 -7.00
N LYS A 19 -13.91 1.37 -6.34
CA LYS A 19 -12.67 0.79 -6.85
C LYS A 19 -12.28 -0.43 -6.03
N ARG A 20 -12.12 -1.56 -6.72
CA ARG A 20 -11.78 -2.83 -6.10
C ARG A 20 -12.65 -3.13 -4.88
N SER A 21 -13.94 -2.82 -5.00
CA SER A 21 -14.94 -3.08 -3.95
C SER A 21 -14.62 -2.34 -2.65
N GLY A 22 -14.03 -1.17 -2.74
CA GLY A 22 -13.72 -0.35 -1.57
C GLY A 22 -12.51 -0.81 -0.80
N LYS A 23 -11.70 -1.69 -1.37
CA LYS A 23 -10.47 -2.13 -0.70
C LYS A 23 -9.40 -1.07 -0.78
N PRO A 24 -8.48 -1.01 0.20
CA PRO A 24 -7.38 -0.05 0.14
C PRO A 24 -6.48 -0.32 -1.05
N CYS A 25 -6.23 0.72 -1.84
CA CYS A 25 -5.45 0.65 -3.07
C CYS A 25 -4.27 1.59 -3.01
N VAL A 26 -3.29 1.36 -3.88
CA VAL A 26 -2.09 2.18 -3.97
C VAL A 26 -2.34 3.35 -4.92
N ARG A 27 -2.28 4.57 -4.39
CA ARG A 27 -2.36 5.82 -5.17
C ARG A 27 -3.48 5.85 -6.22
N GLY A 28 -4.64 5.32 -5.88
CA GLY A 28 -5.75 5.29 -6.82
C GLY A 28 -5.62 4.28 -7.95
N LEU A 29 -4.56 3.48 -7.97
CA LEU A 29 -4.42 2.39 -8.92
C LEU A 29 -5.39 1.27 -8.55
N ARG A 30 -5.55 0.30 -9.45
CA ARG A 30 -6.37 -0.85 -9.15
C ARG A 30 -5.58 -1.98 -8.49
N ILE A 31 -4.45 -1.65 -7.91
CA ILE A 31 -3.61 -2.59 -7.16
C ILE A 31 -3.91 -2.35 -5.68
N THR A 32 -4.37 -3.39 -4.99
CA THR A 32 -4.73 -3.26 -3.58
C THR A 32 -3.52 -3.55 -2.69
N VAL A 33 -3.63 -3.12 -1.43
CA VAL A 33 -2.67 -3.50 -0.40
C VAL A 33 -2.55 -5.02 -0.34
N TYR A 34 -3.68 -5.73 -0.44
CA TYR A 34 -3.68 -7.19 -0.32
C TYR A 34 -3.04 -7.88 -1.51
N ASP A 35 -3.14 -7.28 -2.71
CA ASP A 35 -2.42 -7.79 -3.87
C ASP A 35 -0.91 -7.80 -3.59
N VAL A 36 -0.38 -6.69 -3.12
CA VAL A 36 1.04 -6.56 -2.86
C VAL A 36 1.48 -7.50 -1.75
N LEU A 37 0.70 -7.55 -0.66
CA LEU A 37 1.03 -8.46 0.44
C LEU A 37 1.02 -9.91 -0.03
N GLY A 38 0.08 -10.26 -0.90
CA GLY A 38 0.01 -11.62 -1.44
C GLY A 38 1.24 -11.97 -2.26
N TRP A 39 1.72 -11.04 -3.09
CA TRP A 39 2.92 -11.27 -3.89
C TRP A 39 4.15 -11.48 -2.99
N LEU A 40 4.28 -10.64 -1.96
CA LEU A 40 5.38 -10.80 -1.01
C LEU A 40 5.28 -12.13 -0.27
N ALA A 41 4.08 -12.50 0.15
CA ALA A 41 3.87 -13.76 0.84
C ALA A 41 4.19 -14.96 -0.05
N ALA A 42 3.99 -14.82 -1.35
CA ALA A 42 4.29 -15.88 -2.30
C ALA A 42 5.78 -15.97 -2.63
N GLY A 43 6.59 -15.06 -2.08
CA GLY A 43 8.03 -15.12 -2.24
C GLY A 43 8.60 -14.16 -3.27
N MET A 44 7.79 -13.28 -3.86
CA MET A 44 8.34 -12.29 -4.77
C MET A 44 9.16 -11.27 -3.98
N SER A 45 10.31 -10.91 -4.54
CA SER A 45 11.11 -9.82 -3.97
C SER A 45 10.53 -8.48 -4.38
N GLU A 46 10.92 -7.43 -3.68
CA GLU A 46 10.53 -6.08 -4.07
C GLU A 46 10.93 -5.78 -5.51
N ALA A 47 12.15 -6.17 -5.88
CA ALA A 47 12.64 -5.94 -7.25
C ALA A 47 11.77 -6.65 -8.28
N GLU A 48 11.34 -7.86 -7.98
CA GLU A 48 10.48 -8.61 -8.90
C GLU A 48 9.12 -7.94 -9.05
N ILE A 49 8.55 -7.47 -7.94
CA ILE A 49 7.27 -6.77 -7.99
C ILE A 49 7.39 -5.52 -8.85
N LEU A 50 8.44 -4.73 -8.64
CA LEU A 50 8.62 -3.50 -9.40
C LEU A 50 8.86 -3.76 -10.87
N ALA A 51 9.50 -4.88 -11.20
CA ALA A 51 9.71 -5.26 -12.60
C ALA A 51 8.40 -5.66 -13.28
N ASP A 52 7.55 -6.38 -12.56
CA ASP A 52 6.28 -6.86 -13.12
C ASP A 52 5.20 -5.77 -13.14
N PHE A 53 5.26 -4.83 -12.22
CA PHE A 53 4.26 -3.77 -12.07
C PHE A 53 4.95 -2.42 -12.07
N PRO A 54 5.37 -1.94 -13.24
CA PRO A 54 6.20 -0.73 -13.32
C PRO A 54 5.51 0.55 -12.86
N GLU A 55 4.20 0.54 -12.68
CA GLU A 55 3.52 1.70 -12.11
C GLU A 55 3.75 1.83 -10.61
N LEU A 56 4.29 0.80 -9.96
CA LEU A 56 4.60 0.86 -8.53
C LEU A 56 6.01 1.36 -8.30
N THR A 57 6.21 1.97 -7.14
CA THR A 57 7.54 2.40 -6.69
C THR A 57 7.88 1.67 -5.39
N LEU A 58 9.15 1.71 -5.02
CA LEU A 58 9.57 1.13 -3.74
C LEU A 58 8.83 1.77 -2.56
N GLN A 59 8.58 3.07 -2.65
CA GLN A 59 7.80 3.76 -1.62
C GLN A 59 6.39 3.21 -1.51
N ASP A 60 5.79 2.84 -2.63
CA ASP A 60 4.45 2.25 -2.62
C ASP A 60 4.46 0.94 -1.84
N ILE A 61 5.47 0.09 -2.06
CA ILE A 61 5.57 -1.18 -1.34
C ILE A 61 5.75 -0.92 0.15
N ARG A 62 6.57 0.06 0.50
CA ARG A 62 6.78 0.39 1.90
C ARG A 62 5.53 0.96 2.55
N ALA A 63 4.75 1.72 1.79
CA ALA A 63 3.47 2.23 2.30
C ALA A 63 2.51 1.08 2.56
N VAL A 64 2.49 0.06 1.70
CA VAL A 64 1.67 -1.12 1.91
C VAL A 64 2.07 -1.82 3.21
N LEU A 65 3.37 -1.99 3.43
CA LEU A 65 3.84 -2.64 4.64
C LEU A 65 3.52 -1.82 5.89
N ALA A 66 3.67 -0.51 5.81
CA ALA A 66 3.34 0.38 6.93
C ALA A 66 1.85 0.35 7.23
N PHE A 67 1.02 0.33 6.19
CA PHE A 67 -0.42 0.20 6.36
C PHE A 67 -0.76 -1.11 7.06
N ALA A 68 -0.14 -2.20 6.62
CA ALA A 68 -0.41 -3.51 7.19
C ALA A 68 0.04 -3.62 8.64
N ALA A 69 1.08 -2.89 9.02
CA ALA A 69 1.62 -2.92 10.37
C ALA A 69 0.81 -2.09 11.35
N ASP A 70 -0.01 -1.17 10.86
CA ASP A 70 -0.78 -0.27 11.72
C ASP A 70 -2.18 -0.83 11.92
N ARG A 71 -2.52 -1.16 13.16
CA ARG A 71 -3.82 -1.75 13.47
C ARG A 71 -4.98 -0.86 13.09
N ASP A 72 -4.80 0.44 13.15
CA ASP A 72 -5.85 1.41 12.91
C ASP A 72 -5.81 1.99 11.51
N SER A 73 -5.02 1.40 10.63
CA SER A 73 -4.76 1.98 9.31
C SER A 73 -6.03 2.21 8.50
N TYR A 74 -6.94 1.24 8.50
CA TYR A 74 -8.15 1.35 7.70
C TYR A 74 -8.98 2.55 8.17
N ILE A 75 -9.12 2.68 9.49
CA ILE A 75 -9.90 3.77 10.07
C ILE A 75 -9.24 5.11 9.80
N LYS A 76 -7.91 5.17 9.87
CA LYS A 76 -7.19 6.40 9.58
C LYS A 76 -7.40 6.85 8.14
N ILE A 77 -7.39 5.91 7.20
CA ILE A 77 -7.65 6.24 5.81
C ILE A 77 -9.09 6.69 5.61
N LEU A 78 -10.05 6.01 6.24
CA LEU A 78 -11.44 6.39 6.12
C LEU A 78 -11.69 7.81 6.63
N HIS A 79 -11.01 8.21 7.69
CA HIS A 79 -11.15 9.57 8.21
C HIS A 79 -10.64 10.62 7.24
N LEU A 80 -9.64 10.28 6.42
CA LEU A 80 -9.11 11.21 5.45
C LEU A 80 -10.08 11.45 4.28
N THR A 81 -10.97 10.51 4.03
CA THR A 81 -11.84 10.60 2.87
C THR A 81 -13.13 11.37 3.14
N ASN A 82 -13.33 11.84 4.33
CA ASN A 82 -14.52 12.63 4.66
C ASN A 82 -14.36 14.09 4.28
#